data_a97acf05597a9ebe0b5498b3d6f4cfee
#
_entry.id   a97acf05597a9ebe0b5498b3d6f4cfee
#
_cell.length_a   1.000
_cell.length_b   1.000
_cell.length_c   1.000
_cell.angle_alpha   90.00
_cell.angle_beta   90.00
_cell.angle_gamma   90.00
#
_symmetry.space_group_name_H-M   'P 1'
#
loop_
_entity.id
_entity.type
_entity.pdbx_description
1 polymer ?
#
loop_
_entity_poly.entity_id
_entity_poly.type
_entity_poly.pdbx_seq_one_letter_code
_entity_poly.pdbx_strand_id
1 'polypeptide(L)'
;MKRILSLLLAAALLLSLTPAFAAGKTPFEDVPAGAWYEDAAAYLNEQGYVNGVSKTQFAPDGSMTRAMVVTILHRMGGGLLSAEPSCFADVPAGAWFTDAVNWARANGITNGVDHTHFDPDGVITREMLSTLLWRYAALRYDDEYIGRYKARLAFTEDDPVSDWAQDAMRLSVGSGVVKGRETPQGIRWAARETCTRAEAAAMLYRFLKLEFTDKEPQTAADPDVDQLADVSLRLFRAMEKSGENAVASPLSIIYALAMLNNGASGETKAQLEKLFGCDADTLTAALAAYAKTLQNPSGKGVVRLANAMWIRRGEPIAPDFIRINRERLGAEIFERDFSADTLSELNAWVAKQTDGMIPSILSELPKDAILVLLNALLFKDNWAEGYIDTVPMDFHAANGETIQADMLKSTETVYLHDENAVGFLKPFEGHYAFAVIVPKEGTTPAEYLNGLDGASLRALLRGEPYDAVYTCMPKFKTRFESDLMAVFPKVGLTNLRALSGIAPGAFVSDAIHKAVISVNEDGVSAAAVTAIVVEKTAVPTQPQKVATVIADRPYIYMIVDTNTNLPLFIGVNETL
;
A
#
# COMPACT_ATOMS: atom_id res chain seq x y z
N MET A 1 -60.35 -41.08 -5.38
CA MET A 1 -59.62 -39.82 -5.45
C MET A 1 -58.84 -39.47 -4.16
N LYS A 2 -59.38 -39.59 -2.94
CA LYS A 2 -58.66 -39.24 -1.69
C LYS A 2 -57.40 -40.09 -1.39
N ARG A 3 -57.35 -41.37 -1.81
CA ARG A 3 -56.19 -42.26 -1.57
C ARG A 3 -55.06 -42.04 -2.59
N ILE A 4 -55.33 -41.49 -3.77
CA ILE A 4 -54.34 -41.17 -4.78
C ILE A 4 -53.68 -39.82 -4.44
N LEU A 5 -54.44 -38.88 -3.87
CA LEU A 5 -53.93 -37.59 -3.45
C LEU A 5 -52.99 -37.70 -2.22
N SER A 6 -53.26 -38.66 -1.29
CA SER A 6 -52.37 -38.91 -0.15
C SER A 6 -51.05 -39.61 -0.53
N LEU A 7 -51.06 -40.45 -1.58
CA LEU A 7 -49.85 -41.07 -2.09
C LEU A 7 -49.00 -40.09 -2.89
N LEU A 8 -49.59 -39.14 -3.61
CA LEU A 8 -48.87 -38.07 -4.29
C LEU A 8 -48.27 -37.04 -3.29
N LEU A 9 -48.98 -36.74 -2.17
CA LEU A 9 -48.44 -35.90 -1.13
C LEU A 9 -47.30 -36.56 -0.33
N ALA A 10 -47.35 -37.88 -0.10
CA ALA A 10 -46.28 -38.66 0.50
C ALA A 10 -45.06 -38.79 -0.38
N ALA A 11 -45.25 -38.93 -1.73
CA ALA A 11 -44.19 -38.93 -2.70
C ALA A 11 -43.52 -37.56 -2.85
N ALA A 12 -44.30 -36.46 -2.75
CA ALA A 12 -43.77 -35.10 -2.79
C ALA A 12 -43.01 -34.76 -1.48
N LEU A 13 -43.39 -35.32 -0.32
CA LEU A 13 -42.63 -35.17 0.94
C LEU A 13 -41.35 -36.03 0.99
N LEU A 14 -41.30 -37.13 0.26
CA LEU A 14 -40.11 -37.99 0.17
C LEU A 14 -39.06 -37.45 -0.85
N LEU A 15 -39.51 -36.61 -1.82
CA LEU A 15 -38.59 -35.91 -2.74
C LEU A 15 -38.02 -34.61 -2.15
N SER A 16 -38.48 -34.14 -0.99
CA SER A 16 -37.94 -32.95 -0.34
C SER A 16 -36.89 -33.26 0.76
N LEU A 17 -36.49 -34.52 0.92
CA LEU A 17 -35.38 -34.95 1.77
C LEU A 17 -34.11 -35.20 0.91
N THR A 18 -33.80 -34.28 -0.01
CA THR A 18 -32.39 -34.10 -0.34
C THR A 18 -31.75 -33.47 0.88
N PRO A 19 -30.71 -34.08 1.47
CA PRO A 19 -29.94 -33.34 2.49
C PRO A 19 -29.52 -32.05 1.84
N ALA A 20 -29.95 -30.92 2.41
CA ALA A 20 -29.32 -29.64 2.10
C ALA A 20 -27.86 -29.85 2.51
N PHE A 21 -26.99 -30.17 1.58
CA PHE A 21 -25.57 -30.01 1.78
C PHE A 21 -25.42 -28.55 2.16
N ALA A 22 -25.03 -28.30 3.39
CA ALA A 22 -24.61 -26.99 3.81
C ALA A 22 -23.59 -26.55 2.76
N ALA A 23 -23.86 -25.45 2.07
CA ALA A 23 -22.94 -24.91 1.08
C ALA A 23 -21.60 -24.77 1.81
N GLY A 24 -20.56 -25.45 1.34
CA GLY A 24 -19.22 -25.39 1.93
C GLY A 24 -18.73 -23.94 1.91
N LYS A 25 -17.86 -23.58 2.83
CA LYS A 25 -17.27 -22.23 2.95
C LYS A 25 -16.36 -21.89 1.78
N THR A 26 -16.09 -22.83 0.88
CA THR A 26 -15.16 -22.68 -0.24
C THR A 26 -15.86 -22.93 -1.57
N PRO A 27 -15.33 -22.40 -2.70
CA PRO A 27 -15.81 -22.71 -4.04
C PRO A 27 -15.39 -24.13 -4.50
N PHE A 28 -14.66 -24.90 -3.68
CA PHE A 28 -14.06 -26.16 -4.07
C PHE A 28 -14.94 -27.34 -3.72
N GLU A 29 -15.35 -28.09 -4.73
CA GLU A 29 -16.23 -29.27 -4.61
C GLU A 29 -15.56 -30.46 -3.88
N ASP A 30 -14.21 -30.52 -3.91
CA ASP A 30 -13.40 -31.54 -3.26
C ASP A 30 -12.94 -31.16 -1.84
N VAL A 31 -13.53 -30.07 -1.27
CA VAL A 31 -13.40 -29.69 0.13
C VAL A 31 -14.72 -29.94 0.84
N PRO A 32 -14.90 -31.11 1.50
CA PRO A 32 -16.13 -31.41 2.19
C PRO A 32 -16.43 -30.44 3.33
N ALA A 33 -17.69 -30.08 3.54
CA ALA A 33 -18.11 -29.29 4.69
C ALA A 33 -17.73 -30.00 6.00
N GLY A 34 -17.09 -29.26 6.92
CA GLY A 34 -16.57 -29.79 8.18
C GLY A 34 -15.22 -30.50 8.05
N ALA A 35 -14.57 -30.51 6.90
CA ALA A 35 -13.19 -31.00 6.78
C ALA A 35 -12.26 -30.16 7.67
N TRP A 36 -11.30 -30.80 8.30
CA TRP A 36 -10.36 -30.16 9.25
C TRP A 36 -9.51 -29.02 8.62
N TYR A 37 -9.47 -28.94 7.30
CA TYR A 37 -8.77 -27.93 6.51
C TYR A 37 -9.73 -26.98 5.79
N GLU A 38 -11.06 -27.11 5.94
CA GLU A 38 -12.05 -26.29 5.23
C GLU A 38 -11.85 -24.79 5.52
N ASP A 39 -11.75 -24.40 6.80
CA ASP A 39 -11.52 -23.00 7.18
C ASP A 39 -10.22 -22.43 6.61
N ALA A 40 -9.18 -23.25 6.56
CA ALA A 40 -7.90 -22.84 5.98
C ALA A 40 -7.99 -22.65 4.46
N ALA A 41 -8.61 -23.60 3.75
CA ALA A 41 -8.80 -23.50 2.31
C ALA A 41 -9.69 -22.30 1.93
N ALA A 42 -10.77 -22.08 2.69
CA ALA A 42 -11.67 -20.94 2.51
C ALA A 42 -10.94 -19.61 2.70
N TYR A 43 -10.31 -19.42 3.84
CA TYR A 43 -9.61 -18.19 4.19
C TYR A 43 -8.50 -17.85 3.20
N LEU A 44 -7.63 -18.81 2.89
CA LEU A 44 -6.50 -18.58 1.99
C LEU A 44 -6.96 -18.30 0.54
N ASN A 45 -8.09 -18.87 0.12
CA ASN A 45 -8.68 -18.59 -1.18
C ASN A 45 -9.34 -17.20 -1.21
N GLU A 46 -10.08 -16.84 -0.18
CA GLU A 46 -10.72 -15.54 -0.02
C GLU A 46 -9.68 -14.39 -0.04
N GLN A 47 -8.53 -14.59 0.63
CA GLN A 47 -7.41 -13.65 0.62
C GLN A 47 -6.60 -13.67 -0.69
N GLY A 48 -6.94 -14.52 -1.67
CA GLY A 48 -6.20 -14.67 -2.92
C GLY A 48 -4.80 -15.28 -2.77
N TYR A 49 -4.45 -15.81 -1.61
CA TYR A 49 -3.13 -16.41 -1.37
C TYR A 49 -3.00 -17.78 -2.03
N VAL A 50 -4.07 -18.58 -1.99
CA VAL A 50 -4.10 -19.92 -2.58
C VAL A 50 -5.24 -20.04 -3.58
N ASN A 51 -4.90 -20.41 -4.82
CA ASN A 51 -5.87 -20.81 -5.82
C ASN A 51 -6.03 -22.33 -5.82
N GLY A 52 -7.21 -22.83 -6.26
CA GLY A 52 -7.38 -24.23 -6.58
C GLY A 52 -6.47 -24.70 -7.72
N VAL A 53 -6.40 -26.00 -7.94
CA VAL A 53 -5.81 -26.58 -9.16
C VAL A 53 -6.74 -26.35 -10.37
N SER A 54 -8.02 -26.08 -10.09
CA SER A 54 -9.01 -25.54 -11.02
C SER A 54 -9.95 -24.59 -10.28
N LYS A 55 -10.96 -24.04 -10.97
CA LYS A 55 -11.97 -23.16 -10.35
C LYS A 55 -12.78 -23.86 -9.24
N THR A 56 -12.92 -25.17 -9.31
CA THR A 56 -13.78 -25.96 -8.41
C THR A 56 -13.03 -27.06 -7.67
N GLN A 57 -11.69 -27.16 -7.81
CA GLN A 57 -10.90 -28.21 -7.16
C GLN A 57 -9.69 -27.63 -6.42
N PHE A 58 -9.58 -27.99 -5.16
CA PHE A 58 -8.47 -27.64 -4.29
C PHE A 58 -7.33 -28.68 -4.36
N ALA A 59 -7.67 -29.96 -4.57
CA ALA A 59 -6.80 -31.12 -4.50
C ALA A 59 -6.10 -31.30 -3.13
N PRO A 60 -6.87 -31.52 -2.04
CA PRO A 60 -6.35 -31.50 -0.67
C PRO A 60 -5.23 -32.51 -0.41
N ASP A 61 -5.29 -33.68 -1.03
CA ASP A 61 -4.30 -34.76 -0.91
C ASP A 61 -3.10 -34.62 -1.87
N GLY A 62 -3.18 -33.64 -2.78
CA GLY A 62 -2.10 -33.34 -3.73
C GLY A 62 -0.84 -32.83 -3.02
N SER A 63 0.33 -33.07 -3.60
CA SER A 63 1.59 -32.55 -3.10
C SER A 63 1.70 -31.03 -3.28
N MET A 64 2.39 -30.38 -2.36
CA MET A 64 2.75 -28.96 -2.46
C MET A 64 4.22 -28.87 -2.90
N THR A 65 4.50 -28.07 -3.94
CA THR A 65 5.88 -27.86 -4.39
C THR A 65 6.51 -26.63 -3.73
N ARG A 66 7.84 -26.55 -3.80
CA ARG A 66 8.61 -25.41 -3.29
C ARG A 66 8.21 -24.10 -3.99
N ALA A 67 8.02 -24.14 -5.31
CA ALA A 67 7.55 -22.98 -6.09
C ALA A 67 6.15 -22.53 -5.66
N MET A 68 5.23 -23.46 -5.38
CA MET A 68 3.89 -23.12 -4.90
C MET A 68 3.94 -22.38 -3.55
N VAL A 69 4.74 -22.89 -2.59
CA VAL A 69 4.87 -22.25 -1.27
C VAL A 69 5.45 -20.86 -1.38
N VAL A 70 6.54 -20.70 -2.11
CA VAL A 70 7.18 -19.39 -2.28
C VAL A 70 6.25 -18.41 -2.97
N THR A 71 5.44 -18.86 -3.95
CA THR A 71 4.42 -18.02 -4.60
C THR A 71 3.32 -17.58 -3.62
N ILE A 72 2.91 -18.45 -2.69
CA ILE A 72 1.96 -18.08 -1.64
C ILE A 72 2.57 -17.02 -0.71
N LEU A 73 3.80 -17.21 -0.25
CA LEU A 73 4.50 -16.24 0.60
C LEU A 73 4.69 -14.90 -0.12
N HIS A 74 5.00 -14.93 -1.41
CA HIS A 74 5.11 -13.73 -2.25
C HIS A 74 3.77 -12.96 -2.31
N ARG A 75 2.64 -13.65 -2.51
CA ARG A 75 1.29 -13.04 -2.47
C ARG A 75 0.96 -12.48 -1.10
N MET A 76 1.27 -13.21 -0.02
CA MET A 76 1.13 -12.72 1.37
C MET A 76 2.00 -11.48 1.63
N GLY A 77 3.14 -11.36 0.96
CA GLY A 77 4.04 -10.21 1.00
C GLY A 77 3.62 -9.05 0.08
N GLY A 78 2.44 -9.12 -0.55
CA GLY A 78 1.95 -8.07 -1.45
C GLY A 78 2.35 -8.23 -2.91
N GLY A 79 2.98 -9.36 -3.30
CA GLY A 79 3.32 -9.66 -4.70
C GLY A 79 4.45 -8.79 -5.27
N LEU A 80 5.31 -8.24 -4.43
CA LEU A 80 6.39 -7.33 -4.83
C LEU A 80 7.40 -8.03 -5.76
N LEU A 81 7.73 -7.41 -6.88
CA LEU A 81 8.74 -7.93 -7.80
C LEU A 81 10.15 -7.68 -7.26
N SER A 82 11.05 -8.63 -7.42
CA SER A 82 12.48 -8.41 -7.21
C SER A 82 13.09 -7.70 -8.42
N ALA A 83 13.93 -6.71 -8.18
CA ALA A 83 14.65 -6.01 -9.24
C ALA A 83 15.74 -6.88 -9.90
N GLU A 84 16.27 -7.85 -9.15
CA GLU A 84 17.36 -8.72 -9.59
C GLU A 84 16.83 -10.13 -9.89
N PRO A 85 17.19 -10.72 -11.05
CA PRO A 85 16.93 -12.14 -11.30
C PRO A 85 17.74 -12.99 -10.30
N SER A 86 17.16 -14.10 -9.86
CA SER A 86 17.89 -15.05 -9.01
C SER A 86 19.04 -15.72 -9.77
N CYS A 87 20.06 -16.15 -9.02
CA CYS A 87 21.17 -16.92 -9.57
C CYS A 87 20.81 -18.39 -9.85
N PHE A 88 19.55 -18.79 -9.71
CA PHE A 88 19.13 -20.18 -9.86
C PHE A 88 18.96 -20.56 -11.32
N ALA A 89 19.76 -21.51 -11.77
CA ALA A 89 19.78 -21.96 -13.17
C ALA A 89 18.50 -22.72 -13.58
N ASP A 90 17.76 -23.27 -12.61
CA ASP A 90 16.51 -23.99 -12.79
C ASP A 90 15.26 -23.10 -12.62
N VAL A 91 15.44 -21.77 -12.59
CA VAL A 91 14.36 -20.78 -12.55
C VAL A 91 14.37 -20.00 -13.88
N PRO A 92 13.67 -20.48 -14.91
CA PRO A 92 13.66 -19.84 -16.21
C PRO A 92 12.89 -18.53 -16.18
N ALA A 93 13.33 -17.54 -16.95
CA ALA A 93 12.62 -16.28 -17.10
C ALA A 93 11.18 -16.51 -17.63
N GLY A 94 10.19 -15.87 -16.98
CA GLY A 94 8.78 -15.93 -17.41
C GLY A 94 8.00 -17.16 -16.95
N ALA A 95 8.57 -18.06 -16.14
CA ALA A 95 7.78 -19.08 -15.46
C ALA A 95 6.84 -18.41 -14.44
N TRP A 96 5.71 -19.07 -14.13
CA TRP A 96 4.69 -18.52 -13.23
C TRP A 96 5.19 -18.27 -11.79
N PHE A 97 6.31 -18.85 -11.41
CA PHE A 97 6.94 -18.72 -10.10
C PHE A 97 8.22 -17.85 -10.11
N THR A 98 8.68 -17.37 -11.27
CA THR A 98 9.96 -16.67 -11.41
C THR A 98 10.06 -15.48 -10.47
N ASP A 99 9.05 -14.58 -10.51
CA ASP A 99 9.02 -13.38 -9.69
C ASP A 99 9.00 -13.69 -8.19
N ALA A 100 8.24 -14.72 -7.81
CA ALA A 100 8.15 -15.16 -6.42
C ALA A 100 9.47 -15.74 -5.90
N VAL A 101 10.19 -16.50 -6.73
CA VAL A 101 11.49 -17.07 -6.35
C VAL A 101 12.56 -15.97 -6.27
N ASN A 102 12.58 -15.05 -7.24
CA ASN A 102 13.49 -13.90 -7.22
C ASN A 102 13.29 -13.04 -5.97
N TRP A 103 12.03 -12.72 -5.66
CA TRP A 103 11.66 -12.00 -4.45
C TRP A 103 12.08 -12.74 -3.17
N ALA A 104 11.79 -14.03 -3.07
CA ALA A 104 12.12 -14.81 -1.90
C ALA A 104 13.64 -14.97 -1.70
N ARG A 105 14.41 -15.02 -2.80
CA ARG A 105 15.89 -15.03 -2.76
C ARG A 105 16.43 -13.69 -2.29
N ALA A 106 15.97 -12.60 -2.88
CA ALA A 106 16.39 -11.23 -2.54
C ALA A 106 16.12 -10.89 -1.06
N ASN A 107 15.02 -11.41 -0.50
CA ASN A 107 14.61 -11.18 0.89
C ASN A 107 15.10 -12.28 1.87
N GLY A 108 16.01 -13.16 1.47
CA GLY A 108 16.59 -14.19 2.34
C GLY A 108 15.60 -15.28 2.80
N ILE A 109 14.40 -15.35 2.21
CA ILE A 109 13.39 -16.36 2.54
C ILE A 109 13.85 -17.74 2.03
N THR A 110 14.47 -17.78 0.86
CA THR A 110 15.07 -19.02 0.31
C THR A 110 16.54 -18.83 -0.05
N ASN A 111 17.33 -19.89 0.17
CA ASN A 111 18.72 -19.99 -0.30
C ASN A 111 18.89 -21.00 -1.43
N GLY A 112 17.76 -21.55 -1.95
CA GLY A 112 17.81 -22.68 -2.88
C GLY A 112 18.00 -24.01 -2.16
N VAL A 113 18.18 -25.07 -2.95
CA VAL A 113 18.68 -26.38 -2.47
C VAL A 113 20.21 -26.38 -2.46
N ASP A 114 20.79 -25.55 -3.33
CA ASP A 114 22.20 -25.17 -3.35
C ASP A 114 22.35 -23.73 -3.87
N HIS A 115 23.58 -23.26 -4.10
CA HIS A 115 23.86 -21.89 -4.55
C HIS A 115 23.34 -21.56 -5.96
N THR A 116 23.05 -22.57 -6.78
CA THR A 116 22.69 -22.45 -8.19
C THR A 116 21.34 -23.06 -8.56
N HIS A 117 20.69 -23.77 -7.64
CA HIS A 117 19.41 -24.44 -7.88
C HIS A 117 18.39 -24.14 -6.79
N PHE A 118 17.16 -23.87 -7.21
CA PHE A 118 16.00 -23.66 -6.33
C PHE A 118 15.20 -24.95 -6.13
N ASP A 119 15.14 -25.83 -7.12
CA ASP A 119 14.29 -27.02 -7.19
C ASP A 119 12.78 -26.67 -7.11
N PRO A 120 12.23 -25.96 -8.14
CA PRO A 120 10.86 -25.44 -8.11
C PRO A 120 9.78 -26.53 -7.98
N ASP A 121 10.01 -27.69 -8.56
CA ASP A 121 9.09 -28.84 -8.57
C ASP A 121 9.31 -29.79 -7.37
N GLY A 122 10.34 -29.57 -6.60
CA GLY A 122 10.63 -30.33 -5.39
C GLY A 122 9.47 -30.26 -4.40
N VAL A 123 9.05 -31.41 -3.87
CA VAL A 123 7.94 -31.50 -2.91
C VAL A 123 8.38 -30.94 -1.57
N ILE A 124 7.57 -30.05 -1.01
CA ILE A 124 7.87 -29.40 0.28
C ILE A 124 7.71 -30.35 1.45
N THR A 125 8.68 -30.38 2.35
CA THR A 125 8.55 -31.07 3.65
C THR A 125 8.01 -30.12 4.71
N ARG A 126 7.57 -30.65 5.84
CA ARG A 126 7.04 -29.86 6.97
C ARG A 126 8.11 -28.93 7.55
N GLU A 127 9.37 -29.41 7.65
CA GLU A 127 10.50 -28.58 8.10
C GLU A 127 10.90 -27.50 7.09
N MET A 128 10.81 -27.79 5.77
CA MET A 128 11.04 -26.78 4.74
C MET A 128 9.98 -25.68 4.79
N LEU A 129 8.70 -26.05 4.87
CA LEU A 129 7.62 -25.09 4.99
C LEU A 129 7.77 -24.24 6.25
N SER A 130 8.06 -24.86 7.40
CA SER A 130 8.33 -24.14 8.64
C SER A 130 9.47 -23.13 8.48
N THR A 131 10.56 -23.53 7.83
CA THR A 131 11.72 -22.65 7.62
C THR A 131 11.38 -21.44 6.74
N LEU A 132 10.65 -21.67 5.65
CA LEU A 132 10.21 -20.58 4.77
C LEU A 132 9.26 -19.62 5.50
N LEU A 133 8.30 -20.13 6.29
CA LEU A 133 7.36 -19.33 7.08
C LEU A 133 8.09 -18.44 8.10
N TRP A 134 9.03 -19.00 8.85
CA TRP A 134 9.70 -18.22 9.90
C TRP A 134 10.77 -17.28 9.35
N ARG A 135 11.36 -17.54 8.18
CA ARG A 135 12.17 -16.56 7.45
C ARG A 135 11.31 -15.43 6.91
N TYR A 136 10.11 -15.74 6.42
CA TYR A 136 9.13 -14.72 6.05
C TYR A 136 8.68 -13.90 7.27
N ALA A 137 8.42 -14.55 8.42
CA ALA A 137 8.13 -13.85 9.66
C ALA A 137 9.28 -12.91 10.07
N ALA A 138 10.52 -13.39 10.02
CA ALA A 138 11.70 -12.60 10.36
C ALA A 138 11.93 -11.39 9.43
N LEU A 139 11.40 -11.42 8.21
CA LEU A 139 11.39 -10.28 7.31
C LEU A 139 10.40 -9.19 7.78
N ARG A 140 9.26 -9.57 8.35
CA ARG A 140 8.13 -8.66 8.61
C ARG A 140 7.92 -8.30 10.07
N TYR A 141 8.26 -9.20 11.01
CA TYR A 141 7.85 -9.10 12.40
C TYR A 141 9.05 -9.02 13.34
N ASP A 142 8.86 -8.39 14.48
CA ASP A 142 9.90 -8.19 15.47
C ASP A 142 10.43 -9.52 16.03
N ASP A 143 11.75 -9.64 16.15
CA ASP A 143 12.43 -10.86 16.59
C ASP A 143 12.09 -11.23 18.04
N GLU A 144 11.78 -10.25 18.90
CA GLU A 144 11.33 -10.50 20.28
C GLU A 144 9.97 -11.21 20.28
N TYR A 145 9.04 -10.76 19.42
CA TYR A 145 7.72 -11.39 19.30
C TYR A 145 7.80 -12.77 18.66
N ILE A 146 8.63 -12.95 17.65
CA ILE A 146 8.92 -14.26 17.05
C ILE A 146 9.47 -15.20 18.13
N GLY A 147 10.42 -14.75 18.92
CA GLY A 147 11.07 -15.53 19.98
C GLY A 147 10.12 -16.11 21.03
N ARG A 148 8.97 -15.45 21.28
CA ARG A 148 7.94 -15.92 22.24
C ARG A 148 7.34 -17.28 21.86
N TYR A 149 7.33 -17.60 20.58
CA TYR A 149 6.80 -18.88 20.08
C TYR A 149 7.80 -20.03 20.14
N LYS A 150 9.05 -19.78 20.51
CA LYS A 150 10.09 -20.82 20.48
C LYS A 150 9.93 -21.84 21.60
N ALA A 151 9.46 -23.06 21.26
CA ALA A 151 9.33 -24.15 22.22
C ALA A 151 10.70 -24.64 22.73
N ARG A 152 10.76 -24.99 24.00
CA ARG A 152 11.90 -25.70 24.59
C ARG A 152 11.76 -27.19 24.30
N LEU A 153 12.11 -27.62 23.09
CA LEU A 153 11.89 -28.95 22.58
C LEU A 153 13.21 -29.51 22.02
N ALA A 154 13.53 -30.76 22.39
CA ALA A 154 14.58 -31.55 21.74
C ALA A 154 13.93 -32.52 20.75
N PHE A 155 14.53 -32.64 19.57
CA PHE A 155 14.13 -33.63 18.57
C PHE A 155 14.94 -34.93 18.77
N THR A 156 14.32 -36.06 18.48
CA THR A 156 14.89 -37.40 18.73
C THR A 156 15.32 -38.08 17.43
N GLU A 157 16.10 -39.14 17.52
CA GLU A 157 16.49 -39.94 16.35
C GLU A 157 15.30 -40.64 15.68
N ASP A 158 14.25 -40.95 16.45
CA ASP A 158 13.02 -41.59 15.94
C ASP A 158 12.09 -40.59 15.21
N ASP A 159 12.25 -39.27 15.45
CA ASP A 159 11.53 -38.19 14.78
C ASP A 159 12.50 -37.04 14.46
N PRO A 160 13.42 -37.26 13.50
CA PRO A 160 14.53 -36.36 13.26
C PRO A 160 14.10 -35.06 12.55
N VAL A 161 14.76 -33.99 12.94
CA VAL A 161 14.70 -32.67 12.28
C VAL A 161 16.10 -32.32 11.80
N SER A 162 16.20 -31.80 10.58
CA SER A 162 17.48 -31.35 10.02
C SER A 162 18.03 -30.16 10.83
N ASP A 163 19.35 -30.08 11.01
CA ASP A 163 19.99 -29.04 11.84
C ASP A 163 19.61 -27.63 11.42
N TRP A 164 19.55 -27.38 10.11
CA TRP A 164 19.15 -26.10 9.56
C TRP A 164 17.69 -25.71 9.81
N ALA A 165 16.81 -26.67 10.16
CA ALA A 165 15.38 -26.47 10.39
C ALA A 165 14.98 -26.48 11.88
N GLN A 166 15.89 -26.82 12.79
CA GLN A 166 15.55 -27.05 14.20
C GLN A 166 14.88 -25.82 14.84
N ASP A 167 15.41 -24.62 14.61
CA ASP A 167 14.84 -23.41 15.19
C ASP A 167 13.45 -23.08 14.61
N ALA A 168 13.28 -23.20 13.29
CA ALA A 168 12.00 -23.02 12.64
C ALA A 168 10.95 -24.04 13.12
N MET A 169 11.37 -25.29 13.33
CA MET A 169 10.48 -26.31 13.89
C MET A 169 10.12 -26.05 15.35
N ARG A 170 11.05 -25.58 16.20
CA ARG A 170 10.73 -25.15 17.58
C ARG A 170 9.73 -24.01 17.61
N LEU A 171 9.87 -23.04 16.72
CA LEU A 171 8.91 -21.95 16.56
C LEU A 171 7.55 -22.45 16.07
N SER A 172 7.53 -23.32 15.05
CA SER A 172 6.30 -23.86 14.48
C SER A 172 5.52 -24.76 15.45
N VAL A 173 6.22 -25.52 16.30
CA VAL A 173 5.60 -26.34 17.35
C VAL A 173 5.09 -25.46 18.49
N GLY A 174 5.91 -24.52 18.96
CA GLY A 174 5.56 -23.65 20.08
C GLY A 174 4.40 -22.70 19.77
N SER A 175 4.26 -22.27 18.53
CA SER A 175 3.14 -21.45 18.05
C SER A 175 1.88 -22.27 17.70
N GLY A 176 1.98 -23.60 17.63
CA GLY A 176 0.89 -24.47 17.15
C GLY A 176 0.68 -24.45 15.63
N VAL A 177 1.57 -23.82 14.85
CA VAL A 177 1.57 -23.89 13.37
C VAL A 177 1.74 -25.34 12.91
N VAL A 178 2.73 -26.04 13.47
CA VAL A 178 2.87 -27.50 13.31
C VAL A 178 2.15 -28.19 14.45
N LYS A 179 1.10 -28.93 14.12
CA LYS A 179 0.50 -29.94 15.00
C LYS A 179 1.13 -31.29 14.67
N GLY A 180 1.56 -32.00 15.71
CA GLY A 180 2.12 -33.36 15.54
C GLY A 180 1.05 -34.35 15.11
N ARG A 181 1.49 -35.52 14.67
CA ARG A 181 0.66 -36.69 14.40
C ARG A 181 0.65 -37.58 15.64
N GLU A 182 -0.54 -37.95 16.10
CA GLU A 182 -0.69 -38.88 17.20
C GLU A 182 -0.29 -40.29 16.73
N THR A 183 0.57 -40.94 17.50
CA THR A 183 0.99 -42.31 17.30
C THR A 183 0.85 -43.10 18.62
N PRO A 184 0.83 -44.44 18.60
CA PRO A 184 0.80 -45.21 19.84
C PRO A 184 1.98 -44.94 20.79
N GLN A 185 3.09 -44.38 20.26
CA GLN A 185 4.29 -44.02 21.02
C GLN A 185 4.30 -42.55 21.47
N GLY A 186 3.25 -41.75 21.13
CA GLY A 186 3.16 -40.35 21.44
C GLY A 186 3.05 -39.47 20.20
N ILE A 187 3.26 -38.17 20.38
CA ILE A 187 3.19 -37.19 19.28
C ILE A 187 4.50 -37.23 18.48
N ARG A 188 4.37 -37.36 17.16
CA ARG A 188 5.45 -37.30 16.20
C ARG A 188 5.31 -36.04 15.33
N TRP A 189 6.37 -35.25 15.20
CA TRP A 189 6.36 -34.01 14.42
C TRP A 189 6.43 -34.23 12.91
N ALA A 190 7.02 -35.37 12.50
CA ALA A 190 7.16 -35.80 11.11
C ALA A 190 7.80 -34.71 10.22
N ALA A 191 8.85 -34.06 10.73
CA ALA A 191 9.43 -32.84 10.13
C ALA A 191 9.92 -33.07 8.69
N ARG A 192 10.53 -34.21 8.42
CA ARG A 192 11.08 -34.58 7.10
C ARG A 192 10.05 -35.18 6.14
N GLU A 193 8.83 -35.41 6.62
CA GLU A 193 7.75 -35.90 5.75
C GLU A 193 7.17 -34.74 4.90
N THR A 194 6.71 -35.09 3.71
CA THR A 194 6.11 -34.14 2.77
C THR A 194 4.76 -33.64 3.27
N CYS A 195 4.39 -32.39 2.89
CA CYS A 195 3.08 -31.83 3.14
C CYS A 195 2.14 -32.07 1.98
N THR A 196 0.89 -32.47 2.27
CA THR A 196 -0.21 -32.33 1.34
C THR A 196 -0.64 -30.85 1.25
N ARG A 197 -1.42 -30.51 0.22
CA ARG A 197 -1.97 -29.15 0.08
C ARG A 197 -2.86 -28.76 1.26
N ALA A 198 -3.66 -29.71 1.79
CA ALA A 198 -4.47 -29.50 2.99
C ALA A 198 -3.61 -29.23 4.24
N GLU A 199 -2.53 -30.00 4.44
CA GLU A 199 -1.61 -29.78 5.56
C GLU A 199 -0.89 -28.44 5.47
N ALA A 200 -0.38 -28.09 4.28
CA ALA A 200 0.29 -26.82 4.05
C ALA A 200 -0.68 -25.64 4.24
N ALA A 201 -1.91 -25.74 3.72
CA ALA A 201 -2.93 -24.70 3.94
C ALA A 201 -3.24 -24.52 5.42
N ALA A 202 -3.36 -25.60 6.20
CA ALA A 202 -3.61 -25.50 7.63
C ALA A 202 -2.42 -24.89 8.39
N MET A 203 -1.19 -25.14 7.99
CA MET A 203 0.00 -24.52 8.57
C MET A 203 0.04 -23.01 8.25
N LEU A 204 -0.18 -22.64 7.00
CA LEU A 204 -0.27 -21.24 6.55
C LEU A 204 -1.39 -20.48 7.29
N TYR A 205 -2.57 -21.06 7.38
CA TYR A 205 -3.71 -20.46 8.08
C TYR A 205 -3.43 -20.22 9.56
N ARG A 206 -2.85 -21.20 10.26
CA ARG A 206 -2.49 -21.04 11.67
C ARG A 206 -1.40 -20.01 11.84
N PHE A 207 -0.43 -19.95 10.94
CA PHE A 207 0.60 -18.92 10.93
C PHE A 207 0.01 -17.52 10.80
N LEU A 208 -0.94 -17.32 9.87
CA LEU A 208 -1.64 -16.02 9.67
C LEU A 208 -2.55 -15.63 10.83
N LYS A 209 -2.88 -16.56 11.73
CA LYS A 209 -3.66 -16.28 12.96
C LYS A 209 -2.80 -16.02 14.19
N LEU A 210 -1.47 -16.06 14.04
CA LEU A 210 -0.57 -15.67 15.12
C LEU A 210 -0.61 -14.15 15.30
N GLU A 211 -0.51 -13.73 16.54
CA GLU A 211 -0.37 -12.30 16.87
C GLU A 211 1.12 -11.93 16.74
N PHE A 212 1.43 -11.19 15.72
CA PHE A 212 2.73 -10.59 15.51
C PHE A 212 2.60 -9.06 15.64
N THR A 213 3.64 -8.45 16.18
CA THR A 213 3.86 -7.01 15.98
C THR A 213 4.75 -6.87 14.76
N ASP A 214 4.29 -6.08 13.78
CA ASP A 214 5.11 -5.78 12.62
C ASP A 214 6.44 -5.18 13.09
N LYS A 215 7.53 -5.60 12.47
CA LYS A 215 8.79 -4.88 12.61
C LYS A 215 8.50 -3.43 12.21
N GLU A 216 8.94 -2.49 13.01
CA GLU A 216 9.24 -1.16 12.48
C GLU A 216 10.09 -1.42 11.23
N PRO A 217 9.68 -0.89 10.04
CA PRO A 217 10.35 -1.24 8.80
C PRO A 217 11.84 -0.96 8.89
N GLN A 218 12.64 -1.99 9.18
CA GLN A 218 14.08 -1.95 9.01
C GLN A 218 14.36 -2.20 7.54
N THR A 219 14.34 -1.17 6.77
CA THR A 219 14.77 -1.15 5.39
C THR A 219 16.30 -1.02 5.34
N ALA A 220 16.99 -2.13 5.13
CA ALA A 220 18.27 -2.03 4.44
C ALA A 220 17.94 -1.65 2.99
N ALA A 221 18.24 -0.39 2.62
CA ALA A 221 18.20 0.21 1.29
C ALA A 221 16.88 0.78 0.75
N ASP A 222 15.76 0.81 1.48
CA ASP A 222 14.72 1.75 1.10
C ASP A 222 15.08 3.14 1.63
N PRO A 223 14.85 4.24 0.88
CA PRO A 223 14.94 5.55 1.47
C PRO A 223 14.05 5.54 2.69
N ASP A 224 14.58 5.99 3.82
CA ASP A 224 13.87 6.06 5.09
C ASP A 224 12.48 6.65 4.85
N VAL A 225 11.44 5.87 5.13
CA VAL A 225 10.05 6.31 4.89
C VAL A 225 9.75 7.55 5.73
N ASP A 226 10.41 7.71 6.90
CA ASP A 226 10.36 8.91 7.70
C ASP A 226 11.04 10.08 6.96
N GLN A 227 12.15 9.83 6.24
CA GLN A 227 12.78 10.83 5.39
C GLN A 227 11.87 11.27 4.24
N LEU A 228 11.17 10.34 3.57
CA LEU A 228 10.20 10.69 2.52
C LEU A 228 9.02 11.49 3.07
N ALA A 229 8.54 11.15 4.28
CA ALA A 229 7.50 11.90 4.97
C ALA A 229 8.01 13.31 5.36
N ASP A 230 9.27 13.42 5.83
CA ASP A 230 9.90 14.71 6.14
C ASP A 230 10.07 15.58 4.89
N VAL A 231 10.54 15.01 3.80
CA VAL A 231 10.62 15.71 2.49
C VAL A 231 9.24 16.18 2.04
N SER A 232 8.20 15.35 2.23
CA SER A 232 6.82 15.70 1.90
C SER A 232 6.33 16.90 2.71
N LEU A 233 6.57 16.91 4.02
CA LEU A 233 6.26 18.04 4.89
C LEU A 233 7.04 19.31 4.48
N ARG A 234 8.35 19.20 4.27
CA ARG A 234 9.21 20.32 3.88
C ARG A 234 8.79 20.95 2.56
N LEU A 235 8.47 20.13 1.55
CA LEU A 235 7.94 20.60 0.27
C LEU A 235 6.61 21.34 0.46
N PHE A 236 5.67 20.75 1.22
CA PHE A 236 4.37 21.38 1.45
C PHE A 236 4.49 22.71 2.18
N ARG A 237 5.24 22.77 3.29
CA ARG A 237 5.51 24.01 4.05
C ARG A 237 6.16 25.12 3.21
N ALA A 238 7.04 24.73 2.26
CA ALA A 238 7.71 25.67 1.40
C ALA A 238 6.77 26.30 0.34
N MET A 239 5.65 25.61 0.02
CA MET A 239 4.62 26.04 -0.92
C MET A 239 3.45 26.79 -0.25
N GLU A 240 3.07 26.33 0.95
CA GLU A 240 1.92 26.85 1.70
C GLU A 240 2.13 28.33 2.06
N LYS A 241 1.02 29.09 2.11
CA LYS A 241 0.97 30.47 2.58
C LYS A 241 -0.11 30.58 3.64
N SER A 242 0.27 31.05 4.82
CA SER A 242 -0.66 31.22 5.93
C SER A 242 -1.88 32.06 5.55
N GLY A 243 -3.08 31.59 5.89
CA GLY A 243 -4.36 32.20 5.57
C GLY A 243 -4.90 31.91 4.17
N GLU A 244 -4.18 31.13 3.34
CA GLU A 244 -4.65 30.70 2.02
C GLU A 244 -4.85 29.17 1.99
N ASN A 245 -5.91 28.71 1.31
CA ASN A 245 -6.08 27.27 1.07
C ASN A 245 -4.96 26.76 0.16
N ALA A 246 -4.40 25.61 0.53
CA ALA A 246 -3.38 24.96 -0.26
C ALA A 246 -3.65 23.44 -0.35
N VAL A 247 -3.25 22.84 -1.47
CA VAL A 247 -3.15 21.39 -1.62
C VAL A 247 -1.98 21.07 -2.53
N ALA A 248 -1.19 20.08 -2.16
CA ALA A 248 -0.12 19.58 -2.99
C ALA A 248 -0.04 18.05 -2.93
N SER A 249 0.55 17.46 -3.95
CA SER A 249 1.04 16.08 -3.92
C SER A 249 2.56 16.10 -3.82
N PRO A 250 3.13 16.06 -2.60
CA PRO A 250 4.57 16.00 -2.44
C PRO A 250 5.17 14.76 -3.11
N LEU A 251 4.45 13.64 -3.10
CA LEU A 251 4.86 12.41 -3.78
C LEU A 251 5.10 12.65 -5.28
N SER A 252 4.22 13.39 -5.94
CA SER A 252 4.38 13.79 -7.36
C SER A 252 5.69 14.56 -7.58
N ILE A 253 6.01 15.50 -6.70
CA ILE A 253 7.24 16.30 -6.77
C ILE A 253 8.47 15.41 -6.51
N ILE A 254 8.40 14.49 -5.54
CA ILE A 254 9.46 13.53 -5.23
C ILE A 254 9.79 12.67 -6.46
N TYR A 255 8.79 12.17 -7.20
CA TYR A 255 9.04 11.41 -8.43
C TYR A 255 9.70 12.26 -9.53
N ALA A 256 9.28 13.52 -9.70
CA ALA A 256 9.92 14.42 -10.66
C ALA A 256 11.39 14.71 -10.29
N LEU A 257 11.67 14.95 -9.00
CA LEU A 257 13.03 15.15 -8.49
C LEU A 257 13.88 13.87 -8.58
N ALA A 258 13.29 12.68 -8.40
CA ALA A 258 13.99 11.41 -8.59
C ALA A 258 14.37 11.19 -10.05
N MET A 259 13.47 11.50 -11.00
CA MET A 259 13.82 11.48 -12.43
C MET A 259 14.98 12.42 -12.74
N LEU A 260 14.97 13.63 -12.17
CA LEU A 260 16.05 14.60 -12.33
C LEU A 260 17.36 14.10 -11.72
N ASN A 261 17.31 13.46 -10.54
CA ASN A 261 18.46 12.95 -9.80
C ASN A 261 19.23 11.88 -10.61
N ASN A 262 18.55 11.10 -11.45
CA ASN A 262 19.17 10.11 -12.33
C ASN A 262 20.11 10.72 -13.39
N GLY A 263 20.05 12.04 -13.61
CA GLY A 263 20.94 12.76 -14.50
C GLY A 263 21.74 13.88 -13.82
N ALA A 264 21.59 14.02 -12.50
CA ALA A 264 22.29 15.04 -11.73
C ALA A 264 23.77 14.70 -11.55
N SER A 265 24.58 15.75 -11.46
CA SER A 265 26.02 15.67 -11.23
C SER A 265 26.45 16.74 -10.23
N GLY A 266 27.70 16.66 -9.74
CA GLY A 266 28.31 17.68 -8.91
C GLY A 266 27.42 18.15 -7.75
N GLU A 267 27.25 19.47 -7.62
CA GLU A 267 26.49 20.07 -6.50
C GLU A 267 25.00 19.75 -6.55
N THR A 268 24.38 19.70 -7.73
CA THR A 268 22.96 19.32 -7.87
C THR A 268 22.71 17.93 -7.31
N LYS A 269 23.56 16.95 -7.68
CA LYS A 269 23.48 15.58 -7.18
C LYS A 269 23.62 15.55 -5.65
N ALA A 270 24.65 16.22 -5.11
CA ALA A 270 24.89 16.26 -3.66
C ALA A 270 23.72 16.88 -2.87
N GLN A 271 23.07 17.91 -3.41
CA GLN A 271 21.91 18.53 -2.79
C GLN A 271 20.67 17.62 -2.82
N LEU A 272 20.42 16.91 -3.93
CA LEU A 272 19.33 15.94 -4.05
C LEU A 272 19.55 14.74 -3.14
N GLU A 273 20.75 14.16 -3.12
CA GLU A 273 21.07 13.04 -2.22
C GLU A 273 20.99 13.43 -0.75
N LYS A 274 21.38 14.66 -0.40
CA LYS A 274 21.18 15.20 0.95
C LYS A 274 19.70 15.38 1.30
N LEU A 275 18.87 15.85 0.37
CA LEU A 275 17.43 16.02 0.58
C LEU A 275 16.76 14.68 0.87
N PHE A 276 17.09 13.64 0.10
CA PHE A 276 16.48 12.32 0.22
C PHE A 276 17.18 11.38 1.21
N GLY A 277 18.36 11.73 1.70
CA GLY A 277 19.13 10.90 2.61
C GLY A 277 19.74 9.64 1.97
N CYS A 278 19.65 9.49 0.65
CA CYS A 278 20.16 8.34 -0.11
C CYS A 278 20.61 8.75 -1.51
N ASP A 279 21.34 7.87 -2.20
CA ASP A 279 21.77 8.08 -3.59
C ASP A 279 20.61 7.94 -4.60
N ALA A 280 20.85 8.36 -5.83
CA ALA A 280 19.84 8.35 -6.90
C ALA A 280 19.33 6.94 -7.24
N ASP A 281 20.20 5.93 -7.16
CA ASP A 281 19.87 4.54 -7.50
C ASP A 281 18.95 3.92 -6.44
N THR A 282 19.28 4.11 -5.17
CA THR A 282 18.49 3.72 -4.01
C THR A 282 17.10 4.38 -4.04
N LEU A 283 17.04 5.71 -4.24
CA LEU A 283 15.77 6.43 -4.34
C LEU A 283 14.92 5.91 -5.48
N THR A 284 15.52 5.73 -6.66
CA THR A 284 14.82 5.23 -7.86
C THR A 284 14.28 3.82 -7.65
N ALA A 285 15.06 2.92 -6.99
CA ALA A 285 14.62 1.57 -6.67
C ALA A 285 13.39 1.57 -5.76
N ALA A 286 13.43 2.35 -4.69
CA ALA A 286 12.35 2.44 -3.73
C ALA A 286 11.07 3.04 -4.33
N LEU A 287 11.20 4.13 -5.09
CA LEU A 287 10.05 4.73 -5.75
C LEU A 287 9.45 3.81 -6.83
N ALA A 288 10.29 3.04 -7.54
CA ALA A 288 9.84 2.02 -8.49
C ALA A 288 9.06 0.89 -7.79
N ALA A 289 9.50 0.46 -6.61
CA ALA A 289 8.78 -0.51 -5.79
C ALA A 289 7.47 0.08 -5.28
N TYR A 290 7.51 1.30 -4.74
CA TYR A 290 6.33 1.98 -4.21
C TYR A 290 5.26 2.26 -5.27
N ALA A 291 5.65 2.64 -6.50
CA ALA A 291 4.70 2.85 -7.61
C ALA A 291 3.82 1.62 -7.89
N LYS A 292 4.32 0.41 -7.65
CA LYS A 292 3.58 -0.84 -7.85
C LYS A 292 2.53 -1.06 -6.75
N THR A 293 2.79 -0.58 -5.52
CA THR A 293 1.84 -0.68 -4.41
C THR A 293 0.73 0.36 -4.50
N LEU A 294 0.95 1.47 -5.20
CA LEU A 294 -0.05 2.52 -5.40
C LEU A 294 -1.25 2.05 -6.25
N GLN A 295 -1.09 1.02 -7.07
CA GLN A 295 -2.19 0.44 -7.82
C GLN A 295 -3.11 -0.32 -6.85
N ASN A 296 -4.36 0.10 -6.72
CA ASN A 296 -5.33 -0.54 -5.84
C ASN A 296 -5.91 -1.81 -6.48
N PRO A 297 -5.43 -3.03 -6.13
CA PRO A 297 -5.88 -4.27 -6.76
C PRO A 297 -7.26 -4.72 -6.28
N SER A 298 -7.81 -4.16 -5.22
CA SER A 298 -9.03 -4.62 -4.55
C SER A 298 -10.16 -3.58 -4.51
N GLY A 299 -9.90 -2.32 -4.89
CA GLY A 299 -10.88 -1.24 -4.82
C GLY A 299 -11.43 -0.82 -6.17
N LYS A 300 -12.55 -0.11 -6.15
CA LYS A 300 -13.10 0.59 -7.32
C LYS A 300 -12.38 1.93 -7.55
N GLY A 301 -11.53 2.34 -6.59
CA GLY A 301 -10.77 3.58 -6.65
C GLY A 301 -9.68 3.57 -7.71
N VAL A 302 -9.28 4.75 -8.13
CA VAL A 302 -8.22 4.97 -9.11
C VAL A 302 -7.10 5.77 -8.48
N VAL A 303 -5.93 5.15 -8.34
CA VAL A 303 -4.67 5.85 -8.09
C VAL A 303 -3.82 5.72 -9.35
N ARG A 304 -3.54 6.84 -10.00
CA ARG A 304 -2.77 6.86 -11.24
C ARG A 304 -1.57 7.77 -11.07
N LEU A 305 -0.39 7.16 -10.97
CA LEU A 305 0.89 7.83 -11.04
C LEU A 305 1.40 7.74 -12.48
N ALA A 306 1.63 8.87 -13.11
CA ALA A 306 2.11 8.94 -14.49
C ALA A 306 3.32 9.86 -14.59
N ASN A 307 4.40 9.34 -15.19
CA ASN A 307 5.65 10.05 -15.45
C ASN A 307 5.84 10.24 -16.94
N ALA A 308 6.33 11.37 -17.36
CA ALA A 308 6.67 11.61 -18.76
C ALA A 308 7.86 12.54 -18.93
N MET A 309 8.55 12.36 -20.06
CA MET A 309 9.64 13.22 -20.54
C MET A 309 9.34 13.69 -21.96
N TRP A 310 9.26 15.01 -22.16
CA TRP A 310 9.26 15.62 -23.47
C TRP A 310 10.68 16.09 -23.78
N ILE A 311 11.28 15.55 -24.82
CA ILE A 311 12.64 15.83 -25.25
C ILE A 311 12.56 16.65 -26.54
N ARG A 312 13.30 17.77 -26.60
CA ARG A 312 13.44 18.53 -27.85
C ARG A 312 14.17 17.70 -28.87
N ARG A 313 13.64 17.61 -30.08
CA ARG A 313 14.21 16.82 -31.16
C ARG A 313 15.62 17.30 -31.50
N GLY A 314 16.54 16.33 -31.61
CA GLY A 314 17.95 16.58 -31.94
C GLY A 314 18.84 16.98 -30.77
N GLU A 315 18.29 17.11 -29.56
CA GLU A 315 19.10 17.35 -28.36
C GLU A 315 19.83 16.06 -27.93
N PRO A 316 21.10 16.15 -27.54
CA PRO A 316 21.93 14.98 -27.21
C PRO A 316 21.65 14.49 -25.76
N ILE A 317 20.42 14.06 -25.49
CA ILE A 317 20.07 13.53 -24.16
C ILE A 317 20.73 12.15 -23.95
N ALA A 318 21.35 11.96 -22.79
CA ALA A 318 22.07 10.74 -22.45
C ALA A 318 21.15 9.50 -22.50
N PRO A 319 21.52 8.46 -23.26
CA PRO A 319 20.71 7.25 -23.41
C PRO A 319 20.41 6.55 -22.07
N ASP A 320 21.37 6.52 -21.14
CA ASP A 320 21.18 5.91 -19.82
C ASP A 320 20.17 6.68 -18.97
N PHE A 321 20.14 8.00 -19.02
CA PHE A 321 19.14 8.82 -18.35
C PHE A 321 17.73 8.47 -18.86
N ILE A 322 17.55 8.37 -20.19
CA ILE A 322 16.28 7.97 -20.81
C ILE A 322 15.90 6.56 -20.38
N ARG A 323 16.85 5.62 -20.45
CA ARG A 323 16.62 4.20 -20.12
C ARG A 323 16.21 4.02 -18.66
N ILE A 324 16.94 4.59 -17.70
CA ILE A 324 16.67 4.46 -16.27
C ILE A 324 15.26 4.99 -15.95
N ASN A 325 14.93 6.19 -16.40
CA ASN A 325 13.63 6.79 -16.11
C ASN A 325 12.46 6.04 -16.79
N ARG A 326 12.67 5.52 -18.00
CA ARG A 326 11.66 4.69 -18.68
C ARG A 326 11.45 3.34 -17.99
N GLU A 327 12.53 2.60 -17.75
CA GLU A 327 12.45 1.22 -17.28
C GLU A 327 12.10 1.11 -15.80
N ARG A 328 12.64 2.02 -14.97
CA ARG A 328 12.45 1.95 -13.50
C ARG A 328 11.32 2.85 -13.00
N LEU A 329 11.17 4.06 -13.52
CA LEU A 329 10.12 4.99 -13.08
C LEU A 329 8.92 5.06 -14.04
N GLY A 330 8.91 4.22 -15.08
CA GLY A 330 7.78 4.11 -16.01
C GLY A 330 7.50 5.37 -16.84
N ALA A 331 8.52 6.22 -17.07
CA ALA A 331 8.31 7.47 -17.78
C ALA A 331 8.01 7.23 -19.27
N GLU A 332 6.92 7.82 -19.76
CA GLU A 332 6.65 7.91 -21.19
C GLU A 332 7.60 8.92 -21.85
N ILE A 333 8.13 8.62 -23.03
CA ILE A 333 9.13 9.44 -23.71
C ILE A 333 8.54 10.01 -25.00
N PHE A 334 8.57 11.34 -25.13
CA PHE A 334 8.09 12.08 -26.29
C PHE A 334 9.20 12.95 -26.86
N GLU A 335 9.65 12.68 -28.08
CA GLU A 335 10.59 13.55 -28.80
C GLU A 335 9.81 14.48 -29.74
N ARG A 336 9.92 15.81 -29.55
CA ARG A 336 9.11 16.83 -30.22
C ARG A 336 9.92 18.08 -30.56
N ASP A 337 9.40 18.92 -31.43
CA ASP A 337 10.06 20.16 -31.87
C ASP A 337 9.80 21.38 -30.96
N PHE A 338 9.15 21.19 -29.79
CA PHE A 338 8.77 22.23 -28.81
C PHE A 338 8.06 23.43 -29.43
N SER A 339 7.03 23.14 -30.21
CA SER A 339 6.10 24.09 -30.82
C SER A 339 4.84 24.32 -29.98
N ALA A 340 3.94 25.19 -30.43
CA ALA A 340 2.62 25.36 -29.84
C ALA A 340 1.80 24.04 -29.85
N ASP A 341 1.97 23.21 -30.88
CA ASP A 341 1.31 21.89 -30.95
C ASP A 341 1.85 20.95 -29.85
N THR A 342 3.17 20.98 -29.59
CA THR A 342 3.77 20.23 -28.48
C THR A 342 3.25 20.68 -27.13
N LEU A 343 3.08 21.98 -26.90
CA LEU A 343 2.47 22.51 -25.68
C LEU A 343 1.03 21.98 -25.51
N SER A 344 0.25 21.98 -26.59
CA SER A 344 -1.11 21.46 -26.60
C SER A 344 -1.15 19.95 -26.30
N GLU A 345 -0.26 19.16 -26.90
CA GLU A 345 -0.12 17.73 -26.68
C GLU A 345 0.27 17.44 -25.23
N LEU A 346 1.23 18.16 -24.67
CA LEU A 346 1.69 18.05 -23.29
C LEU A 346 0.55 18.33 -22.31
N ASN A 347 -0.18 19.43 -22.47
CA ASN A 347 -1.33 19.75 -21.63
C ASN A 347 -2.47 18.72 -21.78
N ALA A 348 -2.73 18.22 -22.98
CA ALA A 348 -3.69 17.15 -23.23
C ALA A 348 -3.29 15.84 -22.55
N TRP A 349 -1.98 15.51 -22.50
CA TRP A 349 -1.49 14.36 -21.76
C TRP A 349 -1.77 14.50 -20.27
N VAL A 350 -1.47 15.65 -19.64
CA VAL A 350 -1.76 15.90 -18.22
C VAL A 350 -3.26 15.83 -17.95
N ALA A 351 -4.08 16.44 -18.79
CA ALA A 351 -5.54 16.39 -18.69
C ALA A 351 -6.04 14.94 -18.73
N LYS A 352 -5.52 14.11 -19.62
CA LYS A 352 -5.85 12.69 -19.73
C LYS A 352 -5.43 11.92 -18.47
N GLN A 353 -4.20 12.12 -17.96
CA GLN A 353 -3.71 11.41 -16.77
C GLN A 353 -4.47 11.80 -15.50
N THR A 354 -5.04 13.01 -15.45
CA THR A 354 -5.81 13.53 -14.31
C THR A 354 -7.32 13.54 -14.55
N ASP A 355 -7.83 12.80 -15.55
CA ASP A 355 -9.26 12.76 -15.94
C ASP A 355 -9.89 14.15 -16.06
N GLY A 356 -9.14 15.11 -16.61
CA GLY A 356 -9.57 16.50 -16.80
C GLY A 356 -9.52 17.38 -15.55
N MET A 357 -9.10 16.89 -14.41
CA MET A 357 -8.97 17.69 -13.17
C MET A 357 -7.94 18.81 -13.33
N ILE A 358 -6.84 18.54 -14.03
CA ILE A 358 -5.81 19.52 -14.41
C ILE A 358 -5.84 19.67 -15.94
N PRO A 359 -6.58 20.63 -16.48
CA PRO A 359 -6.74 20.79 -17.94
C PRO A 359 -5.46 21.30 -18.62
N SER A 360 -4.58 21.99 -17.89
CA SER A 360 -3.28 22.44 -18.40
C SER A 360 -2.28 22.59 -17.25
N ILE A 361 -1.02 22.23 -17.51
CA ILE A 361 0.09 22.37 -16.55
C ILE A 361 0.98 23.58 -16.92
N LEU A 362 1.22 23.80 -18.21
CA LEU A 362 2.05 24.88 -18.73
C LEU A 362 1.21 25.84 -19.60
N SER A 363 1.53 27.15 -19.53
CA SER A 363 1.00 28.17 -20.42
C SER A 363 1.88 28.38 -21.66
N GLU A 364 3.18 28.13 -21.54
CA GLU A 364 4.16 28.23 -22.63
C GLU A 364 5.31 27.22 -22.41
N LEU A 365 6.01 26.89 -23.49
CA LEU A 365 7.27 26.14 -23.42
C LEU A 365 8.44 27.13 -23.41
N PRO A 366 9.35 27.05 -22.43
CA PRO A 366 10.54 27.91 -22.42
C PRO A 366 11.37 27.71 -23.72
N LYS A 367 11.80 28.82 -24.32
CA LYS A 367 12.49 28.79 -25.64
C LYS A 367 13.74 27.94 -25.64
N ASP A 368 14.47 27.95 -24.52
CA ASP A 368 15.75 27.23 -24.37
C ASP A 368 15.57 25.86 -23.66
N ALA A 369 14.34 25.44 -23.38
CA ALA A 369 14.10 24.14 -22.78
C ALA A 369 14.46 23.01 -23.75
N ILE A 370 15.28 22.09 -23.30
CA ILE A 370 15.67 20.88 -24.04
C ILE A 370 14.89 19.65 -23.58
N LEU A 371 14.33 19.71 -22.36
CA LEU A 371 13.64 18.63 -21.70
C LEU A 371 12.56 19.22 -20.77
N VAL A 372 11.38 18.61 -20.77
CA VAL A 372 10.33 18.84 -19.77
C VAL A 372 10.03 17.52 -19.09
N LEU A 373 10.21 17.48 -17.77
CA LEU A 373 9.83 16.35 -16.90
C LEU A 373 8.48 16.62 -16.29
N LEU A 374 7.57 15.69 -16.43
CA LEU A 374 6.23 15.78 -15.85
C LEU A 374 5.92 14.56 -14.98
N ASN A 375 5.30 14.83 -13.86
CA ASN A 375 4.60 13.83 -13.08
C ASN A 375 3.16 14.28 -12.88
N ALA A 376 2.22 13.34 -12.97
CA ALA A 376 0.82 13.54 -12.62
C ALA A 376 0.38 12.45 -11.66
N LEU A 377 -0.25 12.83 -10.55
CA LEU A 377 -0.88 11.91 -9.62
C LEU A 377 -2.37 12.23 -9.54
N LEU A 378 -3.19 11.23 -9.89
CA LEU A 378 -4.63 11.25 -9.73
C LEU A 378 -5.01 10.31 -8.60
N PHE A 379 -5.83 10.79 -7.67
CA PHE A 379 -6.51 9.97 -6.68
C PHE A 379 -8.01 10.17 -6.79
N LYS A 380 -8.75 9.08 -6.92
CA LYS A 380 -10.21 9.02 -6.85
C LYS A 380 -10.59 7.74 -6.12
N ASP A 381 -11.30 7.84 -5.04
CA ASP A 381 -11.82 6.68 -4.34
C ASP A 381 -13.10 7.05 -3.59
N ASN A 382 -13.97 6.06 -3.37
CA ASN A 382 -15.17 6.20 -2.57
C ASN A 382 -14.84 5.93 -1.10
N TRP A 383 -15.64 6.52 -0.21
CA TRP A 383 -15.56 6.16 1.21
C TRP A 383 -15.92 4.69 1.40
N ALA A 384 -15.20 3.99 2.27
CA ALA A 384 -15.55 2.62 2.68
C ALA A 384 -16.93 2.58 3.35
N GLU A 385 -17.21 3.62 4.15
CA GLU A 385 -18.52 3.91 4.72
C GLU A 385 -18.87 5.36 4.42
N GLY A 386 -20.07 5.59 3.85
CA GLY A 386 -20.56 6.93 3.50
C GLY A 386 -20.76 7.81 4.74
N TYR A 387 -21.00 9.09 4.52
CA TYR A 387 -21.39 10.00 5.59
C TYR A 387 -22.82 9.72 6.03
N ILE A 388 -23.07 9.88 7.35
CA ILE A 388 -24.37 9.62 7.98
C ILE A 388 -25.38 10.72 7.64
N ASP A 389 -24.90 11.97 7.64
CA ASP A 389 -25.73 13.15 7.47
C ASP A 389 -24.90 14.35 7.01
N THR A 390 -25.57 15.37 6.48
CA THR A 390 -24.99 16.67 6.17
C THR A 390 -25.81 17.76 6.90
N VAL A 391 -25.14 18.57 7.71
CA VAL A 391 -25.79 19.60 8.51
C VAL A 391 -25.13 20.95 8.28
N PRO A 392 -25.92 22.05 8.23
CA PRO A 392 -25.35 23.39 8.19
C PRO A 392 -24.73 23.74 9.56
N MET A 393 -23.49 24.19 9.55
CA MET A 393 -22.76 24.69 10.73
C MET A 393 -21.89 25.87 10.37
N ASP A 394 -21.51 26.66 11.37
CA ASP A 394 -20.55 27.73 11.24
C ASP A 394 -19.14 27.19 11.09
N PHE A 395 -18.41 27.70 10.10
CA PHE A 395 -16.96 27.52 9.94
C PHE A 395 -16.28 28.87 10.20
N HIS A 396 -15.31 28.89 11.10
CA HIS A 396 -14.56 30.07 11.51
C HIS A 396 -13.26 30.15 10.72
N ALA A 397 -13.27 30.91 9.63
CA ALA A 397 -12.13 31.03 8.73
C ALA A 397 -10.96 31.79 9.36
N ALA A 398 -9.74 31.57 8.83
CA ALA A 398 -8.51 32.21 9.31
C ALA A 398 -8.53 33.75 9.23
N ASN A 399 -9.29 34.31 8.28
CA ASN A 399 -9.46 35.75 8.12
C ASN A 399 -10.47 36.38 9.11
N GLY A 400 -11.05 35.57 10.02
CA GLY A 400 -12.03 35.98 11.02
C GLY A 400 -13.48 35.97 10.53
N GLU A 401 -13.74 35.58 9.29
CA GLU A 401 -15.10 35.40 8.78
C GLU A 401 -15.74 34.13 9.33
N THR A 402 -17.05 34.18 9.56
CA THR A 402 -17.85 32.99 9.87
C THR A 402 -18.68 32.63 8.65
N ILE A 403 -18.49 31.42 8.13
CA ILE A 403 -19.08 30.93 6.90
C ILE A 403 -20.04 29.80 7.23
N GLN A 404 -21.29 29.86 6.76
CA GLN A 404 -22.21 28.72 6.85
C GLN A 404 -21.77 27.64 5.87
N ALA A 405 -21.43 26.46 6.39
CA ALA A 405 -20.93 25.33 5.62
C ALA A 405 -21.84 24.11 5.75
N ASP A 406 -21.95 23.35 4.66
CA ASP A 406 -22.50 21.99 4.69
C ASP A 406 -21.47 21.03 5.28
N MET A 407 -21.66 20.64 6.53
CA MET A 407 -20.73 19.77 7.26
C MET A 407 -21.15 18.31 7.16
N LEU A 408 -20.26 17.49 6.69
CA LEU A 408 -20.39 16.05 6.56
C LEU A 408 -20.16 15.37 7.91
N LYS A 409 -21.12 14.55 8.36
CA LYS A 409 -21.04 13.80 9.63
C LYS A 409 -20.77 12.33 9.40
N SER A 410 -19.82 11.77 10.14
CA SER A 410 -19.58 10.33 10.19
C SER A 410 -19.16 9.87 11.58
N THR A 411 -19.08 8.55 11.75
CA THR A 411 -18.50 7.92 12.95
C THR A 411 -17.35 7.04 12.47
N GLU A 412 -16.15 7.37 12.92
CA GLU A 412 -14.93 6.66 12.55
C GLU A 412 -14.41 5.84 13.74
N THR A 413 -13.39 5.03 13.52
CA THR A 413 -12.81 4.14 14.55
C THR A 413 -11.34 4.43 14.83
N VAL A 414 -10.71 5.35 14.10
CA VAL A 414 -9.30 5.72 14.31
C VAL A 414 -9.22 7.19 14.70
N TYR A 415 -8.72 7.43 15.90
CA TYR A 415 -8.50 8.77 16.46
C TYR A 415 -7.04 9.17 16.31
N LEU A 416 -6.81 10.35 15.75
CA LEU A 416 -5.50 10.98 15.66
C LEU A 416 -5.40 12.01 16.78
N HIS A 417 -4.36 11.96 17.58
CA HIS A 417 -4.15 12.99 18.60
C HIS A 417 -2.69 13.07 19.04
N ASP A 418 -2.30 14.27 19.40
CA ASP A 418 -1.11 14.58 20.16
C ASP A 418 -1.40 15.70 21.17
N GLU A 419 -0.35 16.32 21.72
CA GLU A 419 -0.52 17.43 22.68
C GLU A 419 -1.13 18.69 22.03
N ASN A 420 -1.08 18.85 20.69
CA ASN A 420 -1.38 20.09 19.98
C ASN A 420 -2.49 19.97 18.94
N ALA A 421 -2.98 18.78 18.64
CA ALA A 421 -4.04 18.56 17.66
C ALA A 421 -4.90 17.34 17.98
N VAL A 422 -6.08 17.32 17.40
CA VAL A 422 -6.99 16.16 17.34
C VAL A 422 -7.38 15.89 15.90
N GLY A 423 -7.73 14.65 15.56
CA GLY A 423 -8.08 14.30 14.20
C GLY A 423 -8.71 12.92 14.08
N PHE A 424 -8.94 12.50 12.86
CA PHE A 424 -9.47 11.18 12.55
C PHE A 424 -8.96 10.68 11.19
N LEU A 425 -9.01 9.36 11.00
CA LEU A 425 -8.88 8.73 9.69
C LEU A 425 -10.24 8.25 9.23
N LYS A 426 -10.61 8.63 7.99
CA LYS A 426 -11.77 8.10 7.28
C LYS A 426 -11.28 7.18 6.16
N PRO A 427 -11.55 5.86 6.23
CA PRO A 427 -11.08 4.89 5.24
C PRO A 427 -11.76 5.08 3.87
N PHE A 428 -11.00 4.85 2.80
CA PHE A 428 -11.54 4.57 1.47
C PHE A 428 -11.77 3.05 1.28
N GLU A 429 -12.36 2.65 0.16
CA GLU A 429 -12.59 1.22 -0.16
C GLU A 429 -11.30 0.39 -0.28
N GLY A 430 -10.13 1.04 -0.47
CA GLY A 430 -8.80 0.42 -0.57
C GLY A 430 -7.95 0.55 0.69
N HIS A 431 -6.64 0.57 0.52
CA HIS A 431 -5.66 0.76 1.60
C HIS A 431 -5.25 2.24 1.78
N TYR A 432 -6.16 3.13 1.49
CA TYR A 432 -5.98 4.57 1.68
C TYR A 432 -6.96 5.09 2.73
N ALA A 433 -6.60 6.21 3.33
CA ALA A 433 -7.48 6.93 4.24
C ALA A 433 -7.37 8.45 4.02
N PHE A 434 -8.45 9.14 4.32
CA PHE A 434 -8.47 10.58 4.43
C PHE A 434 -8.24 10.96 5.89
N ALA A 435 -7.12 11.62 6.16
CA ALA A 435 -6.81 12.15 7.48
C ALA A 435 -7.30 13.59 7.59
N VAL A 436 -7.95 13.90 8.70
CA VAL A 436 -8.29 15.28 9.11
C VAL A 436 -7.60 15.54 10.43
N ILE A 437 -6.86 16.65 10.52
CA ILE A 437 -6.13 17.07 11.72
C ILE A 437 -6.51 18.52 12.02
N VAL A 438 -7.09 18.73 13.18
CA VAL A 438 -7.56 20.03 13.66
C VAL A 438 -6.62 20.49 14.78
N PRO A 439 -5.76 21.48 14.55
CA PRO A 439 -4.91 22.03 15.59
C PRO A 439 -5.73 22.61 16.75
N LYS A 440 -5.16 22.65 17.96
CA LYS A 440 -5.78 23.30 19.10
C LYS A 440 -6.07 24.76 18.82
N GLU A 441 -7.09 25.27 19.48
CA GLU A 441 -7.47 26.68 19.39
C GLU A 441 -6.27 27.59 19.70
N GLY A 442 -6.04 28.58 18.84
CA GLY A 442 -4.90 29.49 18.90
C GLY A 442 -3.63 28.99 18.18
N THR A 443 -3.64 27.81 17.58
CA THR A 443 -2.54 27.27 16.76
C THR A 443 -3.00 27.18 15.30
N THR A 444 -2.28 27.79 14.39
CA THR A 444 -2.56 27.70 12.96
C THR A 444 -2.12 26.36 12.36
N PRO A 445 -2.71 25.90 11.23
CA PRO A 445 -2.20 24.75 10.50
C PRO A 445 -0.72 24.80 10.18
N ALA A 446 -0.22 25.98 9.77
CA ALA A 446 1.19 26.21 9.45
C ALA A 446 2.10 26.04 10.68
N GLU A 447 1.72 26.61 11.82
CA GLU A 447 2.48 26.47 13.08
C GLU A 447 2.53 25.01 13.54
N TYR A 448 1.38 24.31 13.46
CA TYR A 448 1.32 22.89 13.81
C TYR A 448 2.20 22.04 12.89
N LEU A 449 2.07 22.19 11.58
CA LEU A 449 2.91 21.47 10.62
C LEU A 449 4.39 21.74 10.85
N ASN A 450 4.80 22.98 11.19
CA ASN A 450 6.20 23.33 11.48
C ASN A 450 6.77 22.60 12.70
N GLY A 451 5.94 22.13 13.61
CA GLY A 451 6.32 21.33 14.77
C GLY A 451 6.55 19.85 14.50
N LEU A 452 6.16 19.33 13.32
CA LEU A 452 6.29 17.91 12.99
C LEU A 452 7.58 17.65 12.19
N ASP A 453 8.13 16.47 12.31
CA ASP A 453 9.05 15.84 11.36
C ASP A 453 8.37 14.61 10.70
N GLY A 454 9.09 13.91 9.84
CA GLY A 454 8.52 12.75 9.13
C GLY A 454 8.11 11.62 10.08
N ALA A 455 8.91 11.35 11.12
CA ALA A 455 8.63 10.29 12.09
C ALA A 455 7.39 10.62 12.94
N SER A 456 7.31 11.85 13.47
CA SER A 456 6.15 12.30 14.26
C SER A 456 4.87 12.39 13.43
N LEU A 457 4.96 12.83 12.17
CA LEU A 457 3.81 12.78 11.26
C LEU A 457 3.30 11.34 11.08
N ARG A 458 4.18 10.40 10.76
CA ARG A 458 3.80 9.00 10.57
C ARG A 458 3.29 8.35 11.85
N ALA A 459 3.85 8.70 13.00
CA ALA A 459 3.35 8.26 14.30
C ALA A 459 1.92 8.78 14.56
N LEU A 460 1.65 10.06 14.27
CA LEU A 460 0.31 10.63 14.36
C LEU A 460 -0.68 9.92 13.42
N LEU A 461 -0.29 9.68 12.16
CA LEU A 461 -1.15 9.06 11.14
C LEU A 461 -1.46 7.58 11.39
N ARG A 462 -0.70 6.87 12.23
CA ARG A 462 -1.09 5.52 12.71
C ARG A 462 -2.38 5.57 13.52
N GLY A 463 -2.60 6.65 14.26
CA GLY A 463 -3.73 6.85 15.12
C GLY A 463 -3.89 5.79 16.21
N GLU A 464 -4.95 5.91 16.97
CA GLU A 464 -5.33 4.94 17.99
C GLU A 464 -6.74 4.41 17.70
N PRO A 465 -7.00 3.10 17.92
CA PRO A 465 -8.34 2.54 17.78
C PRO A 465 -9.26 3.04 18.90
N TYR A 466 -10.45 3.48 18.51
CA TYR A 466 -11.53 3.95 19.38
C TYR A 466 -12.83 3.20 19.06
N ASP A 467 -13.73 3.07 20.03
CA ASP A 467 -15.07 2.48 19.81
C ASP A 467 -15.92 3.38 18.91
N ALA A 468 -15.77 4.70 19.06
CA ALA A 468 -16.39 5.68 18.17
C ALA A 468 -15.63 7.01 18.18
N VAL A 469 -15.39 7.58 17.02
CA VAL A 469 -14.94 8.95 16.81
C VAL A 469 -16.03 9.68 16.03
N TYR A 470 -16.83 10.52 16.71
CA TYR A 470 -17.84 11.33 16.06
C TYR A 470 -17.17 12.48 15.32
N THR A 471 -17.37 12.56 14.02
CA THR A 471 -16.67 13.50 13.17
C THR A 471 -17.60 14.44 12.43
N CYS A 472 -17.11 15.66 12.19
CA CYS A 472 -17.80 16.64 11.38
C CYS A 472 -16.76 17.48 10.60
N MET A 473 -16.92 17.59 9.28
CA MET A 473 -16.01 18.37 8.43
C MET A 473 -16.77 18.97 7.24
N PRO A 474 -16.36 20.13 6.70
CA PRO A 474 -17.05 20.71 5.55
C PRO A 474 -16.77 19.95 4.24
N LYS A 475 -17.73 19.96 3.33
CA LYS A 475 -17.46 19.70 1.89
C LYS A 475 -16.59 20.82 1.35
N PHE A 476 -15.65 20.49 0.47
CA PHE A 476 -14.81 21.51 -0.14
C PHE A 476 -14.22 21.08 -1.48
N LYS A 477 -13.72 22.07 -2.21
CA LYS A 477 -12.93 21.89 -3.42
C LYS A 477 -11.80 22.89 -3.44
N THR A 478 -10.56 22.39 -3.45
CA THR A 478 -9.36 23.22 -3.48
C THR A 478 -8.59 22.99 -4.78
N ARG A 479 -8.13 24.09 -5.38
CA ARG A 479 -7.17 24.10 -6.49
C ARG A 479 -5.96 24.90 -6.06
N PHE A 480 -4.79 24.39 -6.41
CA PHE A 480 -3.54 25.02 -6.02
C PHE A 480 -2.52 24.93 -7.14
N GLU A 481 -1.73 25.97 -7.29
CA GLU A 481 -0.62 26.06 -8.23
C GLU A 481 0.59 26.69 -7.52
N SER A 482 1.78 26.12 -7.73
CA SER A 482 3.02 26.60 -7.14
C SER A 482 4.15 26.57 -8.14
N ASP A 483 4.91 27.66 -8.18
CA ASP A 483 6.22 27.72 -8.83
C ASP A 483 7.26 27.03 -7.94
N LEU A 484 7.69 25.83 -8.34
CA LEU A 484 8.67 25.05 -7.58
C LEU A 484 10.09 25.64 -7.64
N MET A 485 10.39 26.50 -8.62
CA MET A 485 11.69 27.20 -8.65
C MET A 485 11.84 28.16 -7.46
N ALA A 486 10.74 28.71 -6.94
CA ALA A 486 10.71 29.48 -5.70
C ALA A 486 10.72 28.60 -4.42
N VAL A 487 10.31 27.33 -4.53
CA VAL A 487 10.20 26.36 -3.43
C VAL A 487 11.52 25.64 -3.18
N PHE A 488 12.19 25.18 -4.24
CA PHE A 488 13.40 24.36 -4.14
C PHE A 488 14.51 24.95 -3.26
N PRO A 489 14.84 26.24 -3.32
CA PRO A 489 15.82 26.82 -2.41
C PRO A 489 15.47 26.69 -0.92
N LYS A 490 14.17 26.75 -0.58
CA LYS A 490 13.69 26.64 0.81
C LYS A 490 13.87 25.22 1.37
N VAL A 491 13.94 24.21 0.51
CA VAL A 491 14.20 22.80 0.90
C VAL A 491 15.66 22.39 0.71
N GLY A 492 16.54 23.34 0.34
CA GLY A 492 17.99 23.12 0.21
C GLY A 492 18.47 22.78 -1.19
N LEU A 493 17.61 22.91 -2.22
CA LEU A 493 17.98 22.73 -3.63
C LEU A 493 18.24 24.11 -4.26
N THR A 494 19.42 24.65 -4.02
CA THR A 494 19.82 26.00 -4.48
C THR A 494 20.54 26.00 -5.85
N ASN A 495 21.01 24.83 -6.28
CA ASN A 495 21.69 24.66 -7.56
C ASN A 495 21.10 23.49 -8.35
N LEU A 496 20.37 23.79 -9.42
CA LEU A 496 19.80 22.83 -10.36
C LEU A 496 20.43 23.00 -11.78
N ARG A 497 21.73 23.30 -11.82
CA ARG A 497 22.49 23.56 -13.07
C ARG A 497 23.52 22.50 -13.43
N ALA A 498 23.81 21.57 -12.53
CA ALA A 498 24.75 20.50 -12.79
C ALA A 498 24.03 19.20 -13.17
N LEU A 499 23.60 19.12 -14.43
CA LEU A 499 22.81 18.01 -14.99
C LEU A 499 23.51 17.36 -16.19
N SER A 500 24.83 17.19 -16.10
CA SER A 500 25.63 16.65 -17.22
C SER A 500 25.31 15.18 -17.54
N GLY A 501 24.70 14.44 -16.62
CA GLY A 501 24.16 13.11 -16.89
C GLY A 501 22.85 13.13 -17.70
N ILE A 502 22.24 14.31 -17.93
CA ILE A 502 21.12 14.49 -18.86
C ILE A 502 21.68 14.91 -20.24
N ALA A 503 22.33 16.06 -20.27
CA ALA A 503 22.95 16.60 -21.46
C ALA A 503 24.04 17.64 -21.09
N PRO A 504 25.04 17.91 -21.96
CA PRO A 504 26.02 18.96 -21.73
C PRO A 504 25.34 20.32 -21.56
N GLY A 505 25.57 21.00 -20.42
CA GLY A 505 25.00 22.31 -20.11
C GLY A 505 23.54 22.34 -19.75
N ALA A 506 22.91 21.18 -19.52
CA ALA A 506 21.50 21.09 -19.06
C ALA A 506 21.31 21.71 -17.68
N PHE A 507 20.19 22.40 -17.50
CA PHE A 507 19.74 22.97 -16.22
C PHE A 507 18.21 23.00 -16.15
N VAL A 508 17.65 23.08 -14.95
CA VAL A 508 16.21 23.29 -14.76
C VAL A 508 15.90 24.78 -14.92
N SER A 509 15.07 25.12 -15.91
CA SER A 509 14.65 26.50 -16.19
C SER A 509 13.31 26.84 -15.56
N ASP A 510 12.44 25.85 -15.40
CA ASP A 510 11.07 26.01 -14.91
C ASP A 510 10.58 24.73 -14.25
N ALA A 511 9.77 24.84 -13.19
CA ALA A 511 9.16 23.72 -12.51
C ALA A 511 7.84 24.14 -11.85
N ILE A 512 6.73 23.58 -12.28
CA ILE A 512 5.40 23.93 -11.83
C ILE A 512 4.70 22.71 -11.22
N HIS A 513 4.05 22.92 -10.08
CA HIS A 513 3.16 21.92 -9.47
C HIS A 513 1.72 22.44 -9.45
N LYS A 514 0.79 21.61 -9.91
CA LYS A 514 -0.65 21.86 -9.80
C LYS A 514 -1.33 20.67 -9.15
N ALA A 515 -2.24 20.96 -8.22
CA ALA A 515 -3.05 19.94 -7.55
C ALA A 515 -4.52 20.40 -7.47
N VAL A 516 -5.42 19.44 -7.50
CA VAL A 516 -6.87 19.66 -7.32
C VAL A 516 -7.42 18.53 -6.47
N ILE A 517 -8.21 18.88 -5.47
CA ILE A 517 -8.96 17.94 -4.65
C ILE A 517 -10.42 18.38 -4.54
N SER A 518 -11.34 17.44 -4.53
CA SER A 518 -12.76 17.68 -4.27
C SER A 518 -13.28 16.60 -3.34
N VAL A 519 -13.79 17.01 -2.18
CA VAL A 519 -14.29 16.14 -1.12
C VAL A 519 -15.79 16.36 -0.96
N ASN A 520 -16.56 15.28 -1.04
CA ASN A 520 -18.01 15.28 -0.92
C ASN A 520 -18.52 14.04 -0.19
N GLU A 521 -19.83 13.82 -0.18
CA GLU A 521 -20.52 12.71 0.49
C GLU A 521 -20.08 11.34 -0.01
N ASP A 522 -19.71 11.21 -1.28
CA ASP A 522 -19.43 9.95 -1.96
C ASP A 522 -17.96 9.53 -1.85
N GLY A 523 -17.05 10.52 -1.77
CA GLY A 523 -15.61 10.26 -1.76
C GLY A 523 -14.77 11.47 -2.16
N VAL A 524 -13.56 11.18 -2.60
CA VAL A 524 -12.68 12.15 -3.25
C VAL A 524 -12.82 11.99 -4.75
N SER A 525 -13.35 13.00 -5.43
CA SER A 525 -13.63 13.02 -6.89
C SER A 525 -14.65 11.97 -7.38
N ALA A 526 -15.66 11.60 -6.61
CA ALA A 526 -16.60 10.52 -6.95
C ALA A 526 -17.89 11.00 -7.65
N ALA A 527 -18.48 10.08 -8.43
CA ALA A 527 -19.87 10.14 -8.91
C ALA A 527 -20.72 9.17 -8.07
N ALA A 528 -21.94 9.59 -7.74
CA ALA A 528 -22.80 8.99 -6.71
C ALA A 528 -23.05 7.49 -6.80
N VAL A 529 -22.98 6.80 -5.64
CA VAL A 529 -23.55 5.48 -5.38
C VAL A 529 -24.27 5.51 -4.03
N THR A 530 -25.53 5.03 -4.01
CA THR A 530 -26.38 5.02 -2.81
C THR A 530 -26.01 3.84 -1.90
N ALA A 531 -25.65 4.09 -0.65
CA ALA A 531 -25.38 3.07 0.36
C ALA A 531 -26.60 2.84 1.25
N ILE A 532 -26.86 1.56 1.63
CA ILE A 532 -27.88 1.16 2.60
C ILE A 532 -27.16 0.88 3.93
N VAL A 533 -27.52 1.64 4.96
CA VAL A 533 -26.99 1.47 6.32
C VAL A 533 -27.81 0.41 7.06
N VAL A 534 -27.15 -0.60 7.64
CA VAL A 534 -27.76 -1.59 8.55
C VAL A 534 -27.18 -1.36 9.95
N GLU A 535 -28.00 -0.85 10.85
CA GLU A 535 -27.64 -0.67 12.26
C GLU A 535 -27.66 -1.99 13.03
N LYS A 536 -26.61 -2.22 13.82
CA LYS A 536 -26.52 -3.31 14.78
C LYS A 536 -26.49 -2.76 16.20
N THR A 537 -27.60 -2.88 16.93
CA THR A 537 -27.67 -2.51 18.36
C THR A 537 -27.13 -3.64 19.22
N ALA A 538 -25.93 -3.48 19.77
CA ALA A 538 -25.42 -4.27 20.88
C ALA A 538 -25.19 -3.33 22.07
N VAL A 539 -25.62 -3.73 23.26
CA VAL A 539 -25.35 -2.97 24.50
C VAL A 539 -23.92 -3.26 24.94
N PRO A 540 -23.03 -2.25 25.03
CA PRO A 540 -21.64 -2.46 25.42
C PRO A 540 -21.52 -2.81 26.89
N THR A 541 -20.69 -3.78 27.23
CA THR A 541 -20.42 -4.22 28.62
C THR A 541 -19.12 -3.64 29.20
N GLN A 542 -18.41 -2.79 28.47
CA GLN A 542 -17.17 -2.11 28.91
C GLN A 542 -17.25 -0.60 28.68
N PRO A 543 -16.44 0.23 29.40
CA PRO A 543 -16.38 1.66 29.12
C PRO A 543 -15.95 1.90 27.67
N GLN A 544 -16.73 2.65 26.92
CA GLN A 544 -16.44 3.00 25.53
C GLN A 544 -15.33 4.06 25.45
N LYS A 545 -14.33 3.81 24.61
CA LYS A 545 -13.31 4.81 24.24
C LYS A 545 -13.86 5.67 23.10
N VAL A 546 -14.34 6.86 23.43
CA VAL A 546 -15.08 7.74 22.51
C VAL A 546 -14.41 9.10 22.39
N ALA A 547 -14.37 9.67 21.18
CA ALA A 547 -13.88 11.02 20.91
C ALA A 547 -14.82 11.79 19.98
N THR A 548 -14.63 13.11 19.91
CA THR A 548 -15.34 13.98 18.96
C THR A 548 -14.33 14.90 18.28
N VAL A 549 -14.40 15.01 16.95
CA VAL A 549 -13.55 15.88 16.12
C VAL A 549 -14.43 16.71 15.19
N ILE A 550 -14.39 18.02 15.35
CA ILE A 550 -15.15 18.96 14.54
C ILE A 550 -14.16 19.88 13.83
N ALA A 551 -14.12 19.84 12.51
CA ALA A 551 -13.32 20.71 11.67
C ALA A 551 -14.12 21.97 11.30
N ASP A 552 -14.45 22.79 12.31
CA ASP A 552 -15.21 24.04 12.22
C ASP A 552 -14.32 25.30 12.13
N ARG A 553 -13.02 25.10 11.99
CA ARG A 553 -11.95 26.13 11.90
C ARG A 553 -10.82 25.61 11.03
N PRO A 554 -9.78 26.41 10.74
CA PRO A 554 -8.66 25.97 9.90
C PRO A 554 -8.10 24.60 10.30
N TYR A 555 -7.98 23.71 9.31
CA TYR A 555 -7.57 22.33 9.52
C TYR A 555 -6.67 21.82 8.40
N ILE A 556 -5.91 20.77 8.71
CA ILE A 556 -5.06 20.05 7.78
C ILE A 556 -5.80 18.80 7.31
N TYR A 557 -5.65 18.44 6.06
CA TYR A 557 -6.12 17.17 5.54
C TYR A 557 -5.06 16.48 4.70
N MET A 558 -5.11 15.15 4.66
CA MET A 558 -4.17 14.35 3.87
C MET A 558 -4.89 13.15 3.24
N ILE A 559 -4.43 12.73 2.07
CA ILE A 559 -4.69 11.39 1.56
C ILE A 559 -3.47 10.55 1.90
N VAL A 560 -3.66 9.47 2.64
CA VAL A 560 -2.60 8.68 3.25
C VAL A 560 -2.67 7.24 2.77
N ASP A 561 -1.54 6.68 2.39
CA ASP A 561 -1.38 5.23 2.24
C ASP A 561 -1.25 4.60 3.63
N THR A 562 -2.23 3.82 4.05
CA THR A 562 -2.26 3.23 5.39
C THR A 562 -1.23 2.11 5.62
N ASN A 563 -0.61 1.58 4.55
CA ASN A 563 0.47 0.62 4.68
C ASN A 563 1.80 1.27 5.10
N THR A 564 2.03 2.50 4.64
CA THR A 564 3.29 3.22 4.88
C THR A 564 3.11 4.44 5.78
N ASN A 565 1.89 4.91 5.98
CA ASN A 565 1.54 6.20 6.56
C ASN A 565 2.21 7.39 5.85
N LEU A 566 2.47 7.23 4.53
CA LEU A 566 2.96 8.32 3.69
C LEU A 566 1.80 9.12 3.12
N PRO A 567 1.87 10.47 3.14
CA PRO A 567 0.88 11.30 2.48
C PRO A 567 1.11 11.32 0.95
N LEU A 568 0.07 10.95 0.19
CA LEU A 568 0.01 11.17 -1.25
C LEU A 568 -0.31 12.64 -1.55
N PHE A 569 -1.21 13.20 -0.76
CA PHE A 569 -1.60 14.61 -0.80
C PHE A 569 -1.60 15.19 0.61
N ILE A 570 -1.19 16.45 0.72
CA ILE A 570 -1.29 17.27 1.93
C ILE A 570 -2.02 18.54 1.55
N GLY A 571 -2.95 18.99 2.37
CA GLY A 571 -3.64 20.25 2.17
C GLY A 571 -4.03 20.92 3.47
N VAL A 572 -4.34 22.20 3.36
CA VAL A 572 -4.91 23.02 4.43
C VAL A 572 -6.14 23.75 3.91
N ASN A 573 -7.17 23.79 4.72
CA ASN A 573 -8.33 24.67 4.51
C ASN A 573 -8.29 25.75 5.59
N GLU A 574 -7.98 26.96 5.16
CA GLU A 574 -7.96 28.19 5.98
C GLU A 574 -9.29 28.93 5.88
N THR A 575 -10.02 28.72 4.79
CA THR A 575 -11.37 29.20 4.50
C THR A 575 -12.11 28.20 3.62
N LEU A 576 -13.40 28.45 3.34
CA LEU A 576 -14.26 27.58 2.50
C LEU A 576 -14.70 28.28 1.21
#